data_944cfb8d3d93d940e8f0b83202ec89ed
#
_entry.id   944cfb8d3d93d940e8f0b83202ec89ed
#
_cell.length_a   1.000
_cell.length_b   1.000
_cell.length_c   1.000
_cell.angle_alpha   90.00
_cell.angle_beta   90.00
_cell.angle_gamma   90.00
#
_symmetry.space_group_name_H-M   'P 1'
#
loop_
_entity.id
_entity.type
_entity.pdbx_description
1 polymer ?
#
loop_
_entity_poly.entity_id
_entity_poly.type
_entity_poly.pdbx_seq_one_letter_code
_entity_poly.pdbx_strand_id
1 'polypeptide(L)'
;MKRQPLSMLALASLLILSSCGQTAGVKTAGAQQATGEIIASSETAVAQTESGKVGGFLQDGIYIYKGIPYAKAERFMPPQPADKWEGVRSSRMFGPTC
;
A
#
# COMPACT_ATOMS: atom_id res chain seq x y z
N MET A 1 -75.06 -10.93 8.24
CA MET A 1 -75.02 -9.47 8.25
C MET A 1 -74.12 -9.00 9.36
N LYS A 2 -72.96 -8.81 9.12
CA LYS A 2 -72.11 -8.25 10.13
C LYS A 2 -71.19 -7.27 9.47
N ARG A 3 -71.39 -6.11 9.87
CA ARG A 3 -70.59 -5.01 9.40
C ARG A 3 -69.24 -5.00 10.13
N GLN A 4 -68.28 -5.07 9.39
CA GLN A 4 -66.95 -4.91 9.88
C GLN A 4 -66.66 -3.46 10.01
N PRO A 5 -66.21 -3.01 11.11
CA PRO A 5 -65.67 -1.69 11.19
C PRO A 5 -64.27 -1.67 10.65
N LEU A 6 -64.20 -0.86 9.77
CA LEU A 6 -62.93 -0.48 9.22
C LEU A 6 -62.21 0.41 10.11
N SER A 7 -61.45 -0.12 10.80
CA SER A 7 -60.51 0.63 11.57
C SER A 7 -59.12 0.35 11.15
N MET A 8 -58.78 0.80 10.42
CA MET A 8 -58.09 1.59 10.02
C MET A 8 -57.11 2.16 10.52
N LEU A 9 -56.26 2.24 10.46
CA LEU A 9 -55.37 2.98 10.79
C LEU A 9 -54.15 2.72 10.47
N ALA A 10 -53.78 3.01 9.61
CA ALA A 10 -53.36 4.13 9.08
C ALA A 10 -52.18 4.79 9.63
N LEU A 11 -51.74 4.40 10.56
CA LEU A 11 -50.82 5.12 11.27
C LEU A 11 -49.41 4.79 11.17
N ALA A 12 -49.21 3.90 10.45
CA ALA A 12 -47.92 3.47 10.29
C ALA A 12 -46.99 4.21 9.42
N SER A 13 -47.41 5.12 8.97
CA SER A 13 -46.63 5.87 8.06
C SER A 13 -45.53 6.69 8.54
N LEU A 14 -45.30 6.52 9.69
CA LEU A 14 -44.39 7.28 10.24
C LEU A 14 -43.06 6.97 10.23
N LEU A 15 -42.54 6.47 9.61
CA LEU A 15 -41.39 6.23 9.54
C LEU A 15 -40.61 6.70 8.77
N ILE A 16 -39.90 7.16 9.14
CA ILE A 16 -38.72 7.04 8.95
C ILE A 16 -37.97 7.25 8.02
N LEU A 17 -37.87 8.08 7.96
CA LEU A 17 -36.91 8.81 7.53
C LEU A 17 -35.67 8.92 8.22
N SER A 18 -35.30 7.95 8.47
CA SER A 18 -33.98 7.66 8.68
C SER A 18 -33.22 7.54 7.43
N SER A 19 -33.26 8.45 6.75
CA SER A 19 -32.31 8.69 5.75
C SER A 19 -30.96 8.90 6.40
N CYS A 20 -30.40 7.89 6.63
CA CYS A 20 -29.00 7.85 6.82
C CYS A 20 -28.33 8.33 5.58
N GLY A 21 -27.98 9.52 5.58
CA GLY A 21 -27.08 10.01 4.59
C GLY A 21 -25.78 9.25 4.69
N GLN A 22 -25.67 8.25 3.90
CA GLN A 22 -24.37 7.73 3.59
C GLN A 22 -23.70 8.80 2.77
N THR A 23 -23.07 9.65 3.45
CA THR A 23 -22.03 10.41 2.82
C THR A 23 -21.03 9.39 2.36
N ALA A 24 -21.13 9.10 1.11
CA ALA A 24 -20.06 8.43 0.44
C ALA A 24 -18.80 9.21 0.80
N GLY A 25 -17.97 8.60 1.57
CA GLY A 25 -16.73 9.22 1.94
C GLY A 25 -16.00 9.56 0.67
N VAL A 26 -15.99 10.80 0.39
CA VAL A 26 -14.99 11.33 -0.50
C VAL A 26 -13.69 10.91 0.16
N LYS A 27 -13.04 9.97 -0.43
CA LYS A 27 -11.64 9.77 -0.14
C LYS A 27 -10.94 11.01 -0.64
N THR A 28 -11.01 11.98 0.17
CA THR A 28 -10.04 13.05 0.10
C THR A 28 -8.73 12.32 0.26
N ALA A 29 -8.00 12.26 -0.80
CA ALA A 29 -6.61 11.93 -0.69
C ALA A 29 -6.03 13.01 0.20
N GLY A 30 -6.13 12.77 1.47
CA GLY A 30 -5.51 13.61 2.44
C GLY A 30 -4.05 13.63 2.07
N ALA A 31 -3.55 14.79 1.83
CA ALA A 31 -2.14 14.99 1.82
C ALA A 31 -1.64 14.41 3.14
N GLN A 32 -1.10 13.22 3.07
CA GLN A 32 -0.48 12.60 4.22
C GLN A 32 0.67 13.51 4.57
N GLN A 33 0.48 14.19 5.67
CA GLN A 33 1.59 14.88 6.28
C GLN A 33 2.69 13.86 6.45
N ALA A 34 3.81 14.16 5.87
CA ALA A 34 4.99 13.33 5.99
C ALA A 34 5.33 13.24 7.47
N THR A 35 4.93 12.16 8.08
CA THR A 35 5.14 11.93 9.51
C THR A 35 6.44 11.20 9.78
N GLY A 36 7.29 11.09 8.81
CA GLY A 36 8.54 10.35 8.95
C GLY A 36 8.34 8.85 9.14
N GLU A 37 7.15 8.35 8.91
CA GLU A 37 6.85 6.94 9.09
C GLU A 37 7.58 6.09 8.05
N ILE A 38 8.35 5.14 8.54
CA ILE A 38 9.07 4.18 7.72
C ILE A 38 8.31 2.86 7.71
N ILE A 39 7.86 2.44 6.55
CA ILE A 39 7.19 1.15 6.35
C ILE A 39 8.13 0.22 5.60
N ALA A 40 8.58 -0.81 6.29
CA ALA A 40 9.57 -1.75 5.78
C ALA A 40 9.11 -3.20 5.95
N SER A 41 8.04 -3.57 5.27
CA SER A 41 7.59 -4.97 5.24
C SER A 41 8.26 -5.75 4.10
N SER A 42 8.14 -7.06 4.12
CA SER A 42 8.68 -7.92 3.07
C SER A 42 7.98 -7.76 1.72
N GLU A 43 6.79 -7.20 1.73
CA GLU A 43 5.97 -7.04 0.54
C GLU A 43 5.88 -5.59 0.07
N THR A 44 6.25 -4.67 0.94
CA THR A 44 6.27 -3.24 0.61
C THR A 44 7.54 -2.91 -0.17
N ALA A 45 7.41 -2.15 -1.21
CA ALA A 45 8.54 -1.67 -1.99
C ALA A 45 9.39 -2.80 -2.60
N VAL A 46 8.76 -3.76 -3.25
CA VAL A 46 9.46 -4.79 -4.01
C VAL A 46 9.55 -4.37 -5.47
N ALA A 47 10.75 -4.31 -5.98
CA ALA A 47 11.02 -3.99 -7.38
C ALA A 47 11.74 -5.15 -8.07
N GLN A 48 11.43 -5.37 -9.35
CA GLN A 48 12.10 -6.35 -10.17
C GLN A 48 13.26 -5.70 -10.90
N THR A 49 14.42 -6.32 -10.80
CA THR A 49 15.62 -5.94 -11.57
C THR A 49 16.01 -7.08 -12.52
N GLU A 50 16.97 -6.84 -13.40
CA GLU A 50 17.48 -7.87 -14.31
C GLU A 50 18.12 -9.05 -13.57
N SER A 51 18.68 -8.79 -12.40
CA SER A 51 19.38 -9.81 -11.61
C SER A 51 18.49 -10.49 -10.57
N GLY A 52 17.32 -9.92 -10.24
CA GLY A 52 16.40 -10.48 -9.26
C GLY A 52 15.52 -9.41 -8.61
N LYS A 53 14.76 -9.79 -7.61
CA LYS A 53 13.90 -8.87 -6.88
C LYS A 53 14.65 -8.18 -5.75
N VAL A 54 14.37 -6.91 -5.54
CA VAL A 54 14.92 -6.12 -4.44
C VAL A 54 13.79 -5.56 -3.58
N GLY A 55 13.99 -5.56 -2.27
CA GLY A 55 13.04 -5.03 -1.31
C GLY A 55 13.60 -3.79 -0.62
N GLY A 56 12.98 -2.67 -0.86
CA GLY A 56 13.29 -1.40 -0.23
C GLY A 56 12.41 -1.11 0.99
N PHE A 57 12.13 0.15 1.20
CA PHE A 57 11.18 0.62 2.19
C PHE A 57 10.47 1.88 1.69
N LEU A 58 9.35 2.18 2.31
CA LEU A 58 8.57 3.37 2.02
C LEU A 58 8.81 4.37 3.13
N GLN A 59 9.16 5.58 2.80
CA GLN A 59 9.29 6.68 3.72
C GLN A 59 8.62 7.92 3.13
N ASP A 60 7.73 8.50 3.87
CA ASP A 60 6.99 9.70 3.44
C ASP A 60 6.34 9.57 2.05
N GLY A 61 5.85 8.39 1.73
CA GLY A 61 5.25 8.10 0.43
C GLY A 61 6.25 7.86 -0.70
N ILE A 62 7.54 7.82 -0.41
CA ILE A 62 8.60 7.60 -1.40
C ILE A 62 9.21 6.22 -1.21
N TYR A 63 9.31 5.46 -2.30
CA TYR A 63 9.99 4.18 -2.29
C TYR A 63 11.50 4.37 -2.35
N ILE A 64 12.20 3.83 -1.39
CA ILE A 64 13.66 3.99 -1.24
C ILE A 64 14.33 2.62 -1.33
N TYR A 65 15.35 2.55 -2.16
CA TYR A 65 16.20 1.38 -2.33
C TYR A 65 17.65 1.78 -2.13
N LYS A 66 18.38 1.03 -1.31
CA LYS A 66 19.79 1.25 -1.03
C LYS A 66 20.57 -0.03 -1.30
N GLY A 67 21.78 0.10 -1.78
CA GLY A 67 22.66 -1.04 -1.96
C GLY A 67 22.18 -2.07 -2.99
N ILE A 68 21.63 -1.61 -4.12
CA ILE A 68 21.26 -2.50 -5.22
C ILE A 68 22.54 -2.95 -5.92
N PRO A 69 22.80 -4.26 -6.02
CA PRO A 69 23.96 -4.75 -6.76
C PRO A 69 23.72 -4.53 -8.27
N TYR A 70 24.60 -3.83 -8.91
CA TYR A 70 24.55 -3.58 -10.35
C TYR A 70 25.71 -4.19 -11.11
N ALA A 71 26.82 -4.43 -10.45
CA ALA A 71 28.01 -5.03 -11.03
C ALA A 71 28.87 -5.64 -9.94
N LYS A 72 29.77 -6.52 -10.31
CA LYS A 72 30.89 -6.98 -9.50
C LYS A 72 32.20 -6.72 -10.23
N ALA A 73 33.22 -6.41 -9.52
CA ALA A 73 34.54 -6.20 -10.08
C ALA A 73 35.60 -6.81 -9.19
N GLU A 74 36.55 -7.44 -9.82
CA GLU A 74 37.80 -7.84 -9.17
C GLU A 74 38.85 -6.73 -9.34
N ARG A 75 39.84 -6.73 -8.49
CA ARG A 75 40.87 -5.71 -8.52
C ARG A 75 41.56 -5.68 -9.88
N PHE A 76 41.59 -4.52 -10.52
CA PHE A 76 42.17 -4.28 -11.85
C PHE A 76 41.45 -5.02 -13.01
N MET A 77 40.29 -5.56 -12.81
CA MET A 77 39.51 -6.19 -13.85
C MET A 77 38.29 -5.32 -14.25
N PRO A 78 37.86 -5.42 -15.49
CA PRO A 78 36.64 -4.72 -15.89
C PRO A 78 35.42 -5.24 -15.13
N PRO A 79 34.41 -4.41 -14.88
CA PRO A 79 33.21 -4.83 -14.16
C PRO A 79 32.44 -5.90 -14.92
N GLN A 80 31.94 -6.86 -14.17
CA GLN A 80 31.09 -7.94 -14.64
C GLN A 80 29.65 -7.72 -14.18
N PRO A 81 28.67 -8.23 -14.90
CA PRO A 81 27.27 -8.18 -14.45
C PRO A 81 27.11 -8.76 -13.05
N ALA A 82 26.19 -8.23 -12.28
CA ALA A 82 25.87 -8.77 -10.97
C ALA A 82 25.32 -10.19 -11.08
N ASP A 83 25.63 -11.02 -10.10
CA ASP A 83 25.10 -12.38 -10.04
C ASP A 83 23.57 -12.32 -9.86
N LYS A 84 22.89 -13.22 -10.52
CA LYS A 84 21.46 -13.38 -10.34
C LYS A 84 21.17 -14.02 -9.00
N TRP A 85 20.07 -13.62 -8.39
CA TRP A 85 19.60 -14.19 -7.13
C TRP A 85 18.12 -14.54 -7.20
N GLU A 86 17.73 -15.49 -6.40
CA GLU A 86 16.34 -15.88 -6.22
C GLU A 86 15.74 -15.20 -4.98
N GLY A 87 14.41 -15.01 -4.99
CA GLY A 87 13.72 -14.37 -3.91
C GLY A 87 13.91 -12.84 -3.87
N VAL A 88 13.58 -12.25 -2.75
CA VAL A 88 13.66 -10.81 -2.54
C VAL A 88 14.91 -10.47 -1.73
N ARG A 89 15.85 -9.80 -2.33
CA ARG A 89 17.05 -9.33 -1.66
C ARG A 89 16.77 -8.00 -0.95
N SER A 90 17.21 -7.87 0.28
CA SER A 90 17.04 -6.63 1.03
C SER A 90 17.94 -5.52 0.44
N SER A 91 17.31 -4.41 0.10
CA SER A 91 17.95 -3.18 -0.35
C SER A 91 17.61 -2.01 0.57
N ARG A 92 17.61 -2.25 1.88
CA ARG A 92 17.27 -1.26 2.91
C ARG A 92 18.48 -0.55 3.48
N MET A 93 19.67 -1.09 3.26
CA MET A 93 20.93 -0.55 3.73
C MET A 93 21.89 -0.38 2.56
N PHE A 94 22.83 0.54 2.71
CA PHE A 94 23.92 0.67 1.74
C PHE A 94 24.77 -0.59 1.72
N GLY A 95 25.36 -0.88 0.57
CA GLY A 95 26.34 -1.93 0.46
C GLY A 95 27.62 -1.61 1.23
N PRO A 96 28.53 -2.57 1.34
CA PRO A 96 29.82 -2.33 1.98
C PRO A 96 30.57 -1.21 1.25
N THR A 97 31.18 -0.36 2.03
CA THR A 97 32.05 0.71 1.53
C THR A 97 33.48 0.21 1.52
N CYS A 98 34.23 0.65 0.53
CA CYS A 98 35.67 0.39 0.45
C CYS A 98 36.45 1.21 1.47
#